data_1129ee29f3aa9ca576c985a48f37f36c
#
_entry.id   1129ee29f3aa9ca576c985a48f37f36c
#
_cell.length_a   1.000
_cell.length_b   1.000
_cell.length_c   1.000
_cell.angle_alpha   90.00
_cell.angle_beta   90.00
_cell.angle_gamma   90.00
#
_symmetry.space_group_name_H-M   'P 1'
#
loop_
_entity.id
_entity.type
_entity.pdbx_description
1 polymer ?
#
loop_
_entity_poly.entity_id
_entity_poly.type
_entity_poly.pdbx_seq_one_letter_code
_entity_poly.pdbx_strand_id
1 'polypeptide(L)'
;LEAELQRYQEQAYVLDPFLERLVTPVAQTMRAQVLESGCMCMAPVARLLYMYTKVRGYKVVSRFFPHQVREMPLLLDALERFESPTWECLYVLLLWLSSVVLVPFPLDRGTPSPSERIHRLCARFLSRPGKERDAASIVLGRLYAREECELFFSAFLQDAEQATASLVPTGVLQTLCAFVKQADASLIRAHYDAMLRVIAHLRTVDTRNMLVLSLIHISEPTRP
;
A
#
# COMPACT_ATOMS: atom_id res chain seq x y z
N LEU A 1 19.46 -1.30 -18.70
CA LEU A 1 18.54 -2.24 -18.03
C LEU A 1 17.09 -1.74 -18.06
N GLU A 2 16.80 -0.46 -17.73
CA GLU A 2 15.44 0.08 -17.82
C GLU A 2 14.85 -0.04 -19.23
N ALA A 3 15.58 0.38 -20.24
CA ALA A 3 15.15 0.28 -21.64
C ALA A 3 14.89 -1.17 -22.07
N GLU A 4 15.68 -2.11 -21.58
CA GLU A 4 15.46 -3.54 -21.86
C GLU A 4 14.21 -4.07 -21.15
N LEU A 5 13.97 -3.71 -19.91
CA LEU A 5 12.77 -4.12 -19.18
C LEU A 5 11.49 -3.54 -19.81
N GLN A 6 11.54 -2.31 -20.31
CA GLN A 6 10.38 -1.68 -20.96
C GLN A 6 9.92 -2.43 -22.21
N ARG A 7 10.79 -3.15 -22.91
CA ARG A 7 10.45 -3.98 -24.08
C ARG A 7 9.46 -5.10 -23.73
N TYR A 8 9.46 -5.56 -22.47
CA TYR A 8 8.56 -6.61 -22.00
C TYR A 8 7.20 -6.08 -21.51
N GLN A 9 6.96 -4.77 -21.58
CA GLN A 9 5.73 -4.18 -21.00
C GLN A 9 4.45 -4.71 -21.66
N GLU A 10 4.48 -5.02 -22.95
CA GLU A 10 3.32 -5.57 -23.67
C GLU A 10 3.13 -7.09 -23.42
N GLN A 11 4.21 -7.82 -23.13
CA GLN A 11 4.21 -9.27 -22.88
C GLN A 11 4.91 -9.61 -21.57
N ALA A 12 4.51 -8.92 -20.50
CA ALA A 12 5.18 -8.98 -19.22
C ALA A 12 5.27 -10.38 -18.58
N TYR A 13 4.36 -11.29 -18.94
CA TYR A 13 4.36 -12.69 -18.49
C TYR A 13 5.57 -13.49 -18.94
N VAL A 14 6.25 -13.07 -20.01
CA VAL A 14 7.50 -13.71 -20.48
C VAL A 14 8.61 -13.63 -19.44
N LEU A 15 8.55 -12.66 -18.53
CA LEU A 15 9.50 -12.51 -17.42
C LEU A 15 9.23 -13.48 -16.26
N ASP A 16 8.05 -14.09 -16.18
CA ASP A 16 7.64 -14.88 -15.01
C ASP A 16 8.62 -15.99 -14.62
N PRO A 17 9.18 -16.80 -15.55
CA PRO A 17 10.14 -17.84 -15.20
C PRO A 17 11.47 -17.30 -14.64
N PHE A 18 11.77 -16.03 -14.85
CA PHE A 18 13.03 -15.41 -14.47
C PHE A 18 12.90 -14.47 -13.26
N LEU A 19 11.69 -14.12 -12.84
CA LEU A 19 11.44 -13.10 -11.81
C LEU A 19 12.14 -13.41 -10.49
N GLU A 20 12.14 -14.64 -10.03
CA GLU A 20 12.82 -15.02 -8.80
C GLU A 20 14.31 -14.68 -8.87
N ARG A 21 14.96 -15.04 -9.96
CA ARG A 21 16.40 -14.77 -10.17
C ARG A 21 16.72 -13.29 -10.35
N LEU A 22 15.77 -12.52 -10.89
CA LEU A 22 15.93 -11.08 -11.16
C LEU A 22 15.59 -10.23 -9.93
N VAL A 23 14.51 -10.53 -9.25
CA VAL A 23 13.95 -9.68 -8.18
C VAL A 23 14.54 -10.02 -6.82
N THR A 24 14.69 -11.31 -6.49
CA THR A 24 15.14 -11.72 -5.15
C THR A 24 16.49 -11.14 -4.74
N PRO A 25 17.54 -11.15 -5.57
CA PRO A 25 18.82 -10.54 -5.18
C PRO A 25 18.73 -9.04 -4.93
N VAL A 26 17.91 -8.33 -5.72
CA VAL A 26 17.70 -6.89 -5.56
C VAL A 26 16.90 -6.59 -4.29
N ALA A 27 15.88 -7.39 -3.98
CA ALA A 27 15.11 -7.29 -2.75
C ALA A 27 15.97 -7.60 -1.50
N GLN A 28 16.87 -8.57 -1.60
CA GLN A 28 17.83 -8.87 -0.51
C GLN A 28 18.84 -7.72 -0.31
N THR A 29 19.29 -7.09 -1.38
CA THR A 29 20.15 -5.90 -1.29
C THR A 29 19.41 -4.75 -0.62
N MET A 30 18.16 -4.51 -0.98
CA MET A 30 17.30 -3.52 -0.30
C MET A 30 17.19 -3.83 1.19
N ARG A 31 16.91 -5.09 1.53
CA ARG A 31 16.82 -5.54 2.92
C ARG A 31 18.11 -5.26 3.69
N ALA A 32 19.25 -5.63 3.16
CA ALA A 32 20.56 -5.40 3.78
C ALA A 32 20.80 -3.89 4.03
N GLN A 33 20.49 -3.04 3.05
CA GLN A 33 20.62 -1.59 3.18
C GLN A 33 19.71 -1.00 4.26
N VAL A 34 18.48 -1.50 4.41
CA VAL A 34 17.57 -1.06 5.48
C VAL A 34 18.08 -1.47 6.86
N LEU A 35 18.58 -2.72 6.98
CA LEU A 35 18.99 -3.28 8.28
C LEU A 35 20.39 -2.80 8.74
N GLU A 36 21.31 -2.58 7.80
CA GLU A 36 22.72 -2.35 8.10
C GLU A 36 23.17 -0.88 7.93
N SER A 37 22.61 -0.18 6.95
CA SER A 37 23.14 1.11 6.50
C SER A 37 22.20 2.30 6.66
N GLY A 38 21.05 2.13 7.32
CA GLY A 38 20.09 3.23 7.49
C GLY A 38 19.61 3.86 6.18
N CYS A 39 19.54 3.10 5.09
CA CYS A 39 19.00 3.52 3.80
C CYS A 39 19.89 4.47 2.94
N MET A 40 21.15 4.65 3.25
CA MET A 40 21.99 5.67 2.58
C MET A 40 22.18 5.51 1.06
N CYS A 41 22.06 4.30 0.49
CA CYS A 41 22.30 4.03 -0.93
C CYS A 41 21.13 3.35 -1.66
N MET A 42 19.90 3.53 -1.19
CA MET A 42 18.74 2.79 -1.68
C MET A 42 18.22 3.22 -3.07
N ALA A 43 18.50 4.43 -3.53
CA ALA A 43 17.86 4.98 -4.73
C ALA A 43 18.02 4.10 -6.00
N PRO A 44 19.19 3.56 -6.35
CA PRO A 44 19.34 2.70 -7.53
C PRO A 44 18.61 1.37 -7.39
N VAL A 45 18.63 0.77 -6.20
CA VAL A 45 17.95 -0.50 -5.88
C VAL A 45 16.44 -0.31 -5.93
N ALA A 46 15.94 0.74 -5.31
CA ALA A 46 14.53 1.08 -5.30
C ALA A 46 14.00 1.36 -6.71
N ARG A 47 14.75 2.12 -7.51
CA ARG A 47 14.41 2.41 -8.90
C ARG A 47 14.29 1.12 -9.73
N LEU A 48 15.22 0.19 -9.55
CA LEU A 48 15.18 -1.10 -10.24
C LEU A 48 13.96 -1.93 -9.81
N LEU A 49 13.68 -2.03 -8.51
CA LEU A 49 12.50 -2.72 -8.00
C LEU A 49 11.21 -2.07 -8.49
N TYR A 50 11.16 -0.73 -8.53
CA TYR A 50 10.02 -0.02 -9.12
C TYR A 50 9.84 -0.39 -10.60
N MET A 51 10.90 -0.48 -11.39
CA MET A 51 10.81 -0.87 -12.80
C MET A 51 10.23 -2.28 -12.96
N TYR A 52 10.63 -3.25 -12.13
CA TYR A 52 9.99 -4.57 -12.13
C TYR A 52 8.49 -4.47 -11.80
N THR A 53 8.11 -3.65 -10.81
CA THR A 53 6.69 -3.47 -10.48
C THR A 53 5.90 -2.78 -11.57
N LYS A 54 6.51 -1.83 -12.29
CA LYS A 54 5.91 -1.14 -13.43
C LYS A 54 5.63 -2.11 -14.59
N VAL A 55 6.56 -2.99 -14.90
CA VAL A 55 6.45 -3.94 -16.03
C VAL A 55 5.53 -5.10 -15.68
N ARG A 56 5.72 -5.76 -14.54
CA ARG A 56 5.01 -7.02 -14.23
C ARG A 56 3.85 -6.84 -13.24
N GLY A 57 3.76 -5.70 -12.59
CA GLY A 57 2.77 -5.42 -11.56
C GLY A 57 3.26 -5.76 -10.15
N TYR A 58 2.92 -4.88 -9.21
CA TYR A 58 3.39 -4.98 -7.83
C TYR A 58 2.98 -6.28 -7.13
N LYS A 59 1.79 -6.83 -7.43
CA LYS A 59 1.29 -8.07 -6.79
C LYS A 59 2.18 -9.29 -7.06
N VAL A 60 2.80 -9.33 -8.23
CA VAL A 60 3.69 -10.44 -8.60
C VAL A 60 5.07 -10.19 -8.01
N VAL A 61 5.60 -8.98 -8.16
CA VAL A 61 6.95 -8.62 -7.71
C VAL A 61 7.09 -8.66 -6.18
N SER A 62 6.08 -8.19 -5.44
CA SER A 62 6.11 -8.18 -3.97
C SER A 62 6.15 -9.57 -3.32
N ARG A 63 5.84 -10.64 -4.06
CA ARG A 63 6.00 -12.02 -3.58
C ARG A 63 7.46 -12.40 -3.30
N PHE A 64 8.39 -11.71 -3.94
CA PHE A 64 9.82 -11.94 -3.79
C PHE A 64 10.46 -11.05 -2.71
N PHE A 65 9.67 -10.20 -2.06
CA PHE A 65 10.15 -9.35 -0.97
C PHE A 65 10.28 -10.16 0.31
N PRO A 66 11.15 -9.75 1.24
CA PRO A 66 11.26 -10.40 2.55
C PRO A 66 9.93 -10.34 3.31
N HIS A 67 9.60 -11.43 4.07
CA HIS A 67 8.34 -11.54 4.82
C HIS A 67 8.57 -11.73 6.32
N GLN A 68 9.76 -11.42 6.82
CA GLN A 68 10.11 -11.69 8.22
C GLN A 68 9.51 -10.61 9.12
N VAL A 69 8.54 -10.99 9.95
CA VAL A 69 7.84 -10.09 10.89
C VAL A 69 8.80 -9.38 11.83
N ARG A 70 9.89 -10.06 12.24
CA ARG A 70 10.93 -9.47 13.12
C ARG A 70 11.61 -8.24 12.54
N GLU A 71 11.50 -8.01 11.22
CA GLU A 71 12.07 -6.86 10.53
C GLU A 71 11.11 -5.67 10.47
N MET A 72 9.85 -5.88 10.84
CA MET A 72 8.84 -4.80 10.81
C MET A 72 9.24 -3.56 11.64
N PRO A 73 9.73 -3.68 12.89
CA PRO A 73 10.14 -2.49 13.65
C PRO A 73 11.24 -1.70 12.95
N LEU A 74 12.25 -2.40 12.39
CA LEU A 74 13.36 -1.76 11.67
C LEU A 74 12.88 -1.10 10.38
N LEU A 75 11.95 -1.73 9.66
CA LEU A 75 11.35 -1.15 8.46
C LEU A 75 10.53 0.10 8.78
N LEU A 76 9.77 0.09 9.88
CA LEU A 76 9.03 1.26 10.35
C LEU A 76 9.99 2.38 10.78
N ASP A 77 11.04 2.05 11.53
CA ASP A 77 12.07 3.01 11.93
C ASP A 77 12.74 3.65 10.71
N ALA A 78 13.05 2.83 9.69
CA ALA A 78 13.62 3.33 8.44
C ALA A 78 12.67 4.30 7.73
N LEU A 79 11.40 3.95 7.58
CA LEU A 79 10.39 4.79 6.94
C LEU A 79 10.11 6.10 7.69
N GLU A 80 10.19 6.09 9.03
CA GLU A 80 9.98 7.26 9.88
C GLU A 80 11.17 8.22 9.90
N ARG A 81 12.40 7.68 9.88
CA ARG A 81 13.65 8.45 9.98
C ARG A 81 14.25 8.87 8.66
N PHE A 82 13.75 8.34 7.53
CA PHE A 82 14.35 8.56 6.24
C PHE A 82 14.28 10.04 5.83
N GLU A 83 15.40 10.73 5.94
CA GLU A 83 15.52 12.13 5.53
C GLU A 83 15.60 12.23 4.00
N SER A 84 14.66 12.94 3.38
CA SER A 84 14.62 13.23 1.94
C SER A 84 14.68 11.97 1.03
N PRO A 85 13.85 10.95 1.25
CA PRO A 85 13.82 9.77 0.39
C PRO A 85 13.33 10.12 -1.02
N THR A 86 13.85 9.44 -2.03
CA THR A 86 13.21 9.48 -3.35
C THR A 86 11.85 8.78 -3.28
N TRP A 87 10.94 9.15 -4.16
CA TRP A 87 9.61 8.56 -4.17
C TRP A 87 9.66 7.04 -4.48
N GLU A 88 10.64 6.57 -5.27
CA GLU A 88 10.86 5.15 -5.52
C GLU A 88 11.22 4.39 -4.25
N CYS A 89 12.06 4.99 -3.39
CA CYS A 89 12.42 4.39 -2.10
C CYS A 89 11.18 4.24 -1.23
N LEU A 90 10.39 5.30 -1.07
CA LEU A 90 9.14 5.24 -0.31
C LEU A 90 8.18 4.20 -0.86
N TYR A 91 7.97 4.21 -2.19
CA TYR A 91 7.09 3.26 -2.85
C TYR A 91 7.46 1.81 -2.57
N VAL A 92 8.75 1.47 -2.74
CA VAL A 92 9.23 0.10 -2.59
C VAL A 92 9.21 -0.35 -1.13
N LEU A 93 9.61 0.53 -0.18
CA LEU A 93 9.53 0.23 1.25
C LEU A 93 8.09 0.05 1.73
N LEU A 94 7.17 0.88 1.24
CA LEU A 94 5.74 0.72 1.54
C LEU A 94 5.18 -0.58 0.94
N LEU A 95 5.60 -0.97 -0.27
CA LEU A 95 5.23 -2.28 -0.82
C LEU A 95 5.78 -3.44 0.01
N TRP A 96 7.02 -3.33 0.50
CA TRP A 96 7.57 -4.30 1.42
C TRP A 96 6.75 -4.37 2.71
N LEU A 97 6.47 -3.23 3.33
CA LEU A 97 5.61 -3.15 4.52
C LEU A 97 4.24 -3.80 4.26
N SER A 98 3.65 -3.55 3.08
CA SER A 98 2.37 -4.15 2.72
C SER A 98 2.39 -5.68 2.69
N SER A 99 3.54 -6.29 2.38
CA SER A 99 3.71 -7.75 2.40
C SER A 99 3.86 -8.28 3.82
N VAL A 100 4.58 -7.55 4.68
CA VAL A 100 4.77 -7.92 6.10
C VAL A 100 3.47 -7.79 6.88
N VAL A 101 2.62 -6.80 6.58
CA VAL A 101 1.30 -6.62 7.22
C VAL A 101 0.35 -7.81 6.98
N LEU A 102 0.54 -8.57 5.90
CA LEU A 102 -0.28 -9.78 5.62
C LEU A 102 0.07 -10.97 6.49
N VAL A 103 1.22 -10.97 7.14
CA VAL A 103 1.63 -12.11 7.99
C VAL A 103 0.70 -12.17 9.21
N PRO A 104 0.19 -13.35 9.58
CA PRO A 104 -0.74 -13.52 10.71
C PRO A 104 0.00 -13.40 12.06
N PHE A 105 0.43 -12.21 12.39
CA PHE A 105 1.11 -11.85 13.63
C PHE A 105 0.40 -10.64 14.25
N PRO A 106 0.13 -10.65 15.59
CA PRO A 106 -0.57 -9.54 16.24
C PRO A 106 0.20 -8.23 16.11
N LEU A 107 -0.48 -7.17 15.62
CA LEU A 107 0.09 -5.84 15.43
C LEU A 107 -0.35 -4.83 16.50
N ASP A 108 -1.11 -5.27 17.48
CA ASP A 108 -1.69 -4.46 18.56
C ASP A 108 -0.80 -4.34 19.80
N ARG A 109 0.34 -5.07 19.86
CA ARG A 109 1.22 -5.11 21.03
C ARG A 109 2.27 -4.01 21.02
N GLY A 110 2.47 -3.41 22.19
CA GLY A 110 3.48 -2.35 22.40
C GLY A 110 2.85 -0.95 22.44
N THR A 111 3.67 0.05 22.82
CA THR A 111 3.24 1.46 22.92
C THR A 111 4.33 2.35 22.34
N PRO A 112 4.12 2.99 21.16
CA PRO A 112 2.98 2.78 20.27
C PRO A 112 3.00 1.38 19.60
N SER A 113 1.82 0.83 19.29
CA SER A 113 1.71 -0.45 18.60
C SER A 113 2.17 -0.35 17.14
N PRO A 114 2.63 -1.45 16.51
CA PRO A 114 2.93 -1.45 15.08
C PRO A 114 1.76 -0.99 14.22
N SER A 115 0.53 -1.39 14.54
CA SER A 115 -0.68 -0.96 13.84
C SER A 115 -0.88 0.56 13.90
N GLU A 116 -0.69 1.18 15.07
CA GLU A 116 -0.77 2.63 15.24
C GLU A 116 0.32 3.35 14.43
N ARG A 117 1.57 2.86 14.48
CA ARG A 117 2.68 3.42 13.70
C ARG A 117 2.41 3.35 12.20
N ILE A 118 1.96 2.19 11.70
CA ILE A 118 1.63 1.97 10.28
C ILE A 118 0.50 2.91 9.85
N HIS A 119 -0.58 2.99 10.65
CA HIS A 119 -1.70 3.86 10.38
C HIS A 119 -1.25 5.32 10.23
N ARG A 120 -0.56 5.85 11.25
CA ARG A 120 -0.06 7.24 11.28
C ARG A 120 0.90 7.54 10.14
N LEU A 121 1.83 6.63 9.87
CA LEU A 121 2.81 6.77 8.80
C LEU A 121 2.13 6.84 7.43
N CYS A 122 1.28 5.86 7.11
CA CYS A 122 0.68 5.73 5.79
C CYS A 122 -0.39 6.81 5.52
N ALA A 123 -1.15 7.23 6.53
CA ALA A 123 -2.13 8.30 6.39
C ALA A 123 -1.51 9.61 5.87
N ARG A 124 -0.26 9.92 6.23
CA ARG A 124 0.48 11.11 5.76
C ARG A 124 0.74 11.11 4.25
N PHE A 125 0.74 9.94 3.60
CA PHE A 125 0.99 9.83 2.17
C PHE A 125 -0.29 9.91 1.33
N LEU A 126 -1.48 9.74 1.91
CA LEU A 126 -2.73 9.71 1.16
C LEU A 126 -3.07 11.02 0.45
N SER A 127 -2.59 12.14 0.97
CA SER A 127 -2.76 13.47 0.37
C SER A 127 -1.72 13.82 -0.69
N ARG A 128 -0.66 12.99 -0.86
CA ARG A 128 0.41 13.27 -1.82
C ARG A 128 0.03 12.77 -3.21
N PRO A 129 0.32 13.53 -4.28
CA PRO A 129 0.21 13.03 -5.64
C PRO A 129 1.43 12.16 -5.95
N GLY A 130 1.25 10.84 -6.10
CA GLY A 130 2.40 9.99 -6.46
C GLY A 130 2.19 8.51 -6.21
N LYS A 131 3.20 7.73 -6.53
CA LYS A 131 3.20 6.27 -6.34
C LYS A 131 3.29 5.85 -4.88
N GLU A 132 3.88 6.69 -4.03
CA GLU A 132 3.91 6.50 -2.58
C GLU A 132 2.49 6.49 -1.98
N ARG A 133 1.56 7.32 -2.51
CA ARG A 133 0.15 7.27 -2.14
C ARG A 133 -0.47 5.92 -2.50
N ASP A 134 -0.23 5.45 -3.73
CA ASP A 134 -0.76 4.18 -4.20
C ASP A 134 -0.28 3.02 -3.30
N ALA A 135 1.00 3.00 -2.93
CA ALA A 135 1.57 2.00 -2.03
C ALA A 135 1.01 2.11 -0.60
N ALA A 136 0.92 3.33 -0.05
CA ALA A 136 0.36 3.58 1.28
C ALA A 136 -1.11 3.12 1.37
N SER A 137 -1.90 3.38 0.33
CA SER A 137 -3.29 2.90 0.24
C SER A 137 -3.39 1.38 0.28
N ILE A 138 -2.44 0.67 -0.34
CA ILE A 138 -2.37 -0.81 -0.28
C ILE A 138 -2.04 -1.28 1.15
N VAL A 139 -1.08 -0.61 1.82
CA VAL A 139 -0.73 -0.94 3.21
C VAL A 139 -1.94 -0.77 4.13
N LEU A 140 -2.60 0.40 4.06
CA LEU A 140 -3.76 0.70 4.89
C LEU A 140 -4.93 -0.23 4.61
N GLY A 141 -5.23 -0.53 3.34
CA GLY A 141 -6.29 -1.48 3.01
C GLY A 141 -6.04 -2.88 3.58
N ARG A 142 -4.78 -3.34 3.61
CA ARG A 142 -4.39 -4.61 4.24
C ARG A 142 -4.42 -4.55 5.76
N LEU A 143 -3.99 -3.42 6.34
CA LEU A 143 -4.03 -3.19 7.78
C LEU A 143 -5.46 -3.21 8.30
N TYR A 144 -6.36 -2.46 7.66
CA TYR A 144 -7.76 -2.35 8.08
C TYR A 144 -8.58 -3.62 7.86
N ALA A 145 -8.11 -4.52 7.00
CA ALA A 145 -8.73 -5.84 6.81
C ALA A 145 -8.44 -6.81 7.98
N ARG A 146 -7.67 -6.39 8.99
CA ARG A 146 -7.36 -7.17 10.18
C ARG A 146 -8.32 -6.82 11.30
N GLU A 147 -8.84 -7.84 12.00
CA GLU A 147 -9.83 -7.66 13.08
C GLU A 147 -9.33 -6.73 14.20
N GLU A 148 -8.06 -6.86 14.61
CA GLU A 148 -7.47 -6.02 15.65
C GLU A 148 -7.31 -4.54 15.25
N CYS A 149 -7.52 -4.20 13.98
CA CYS A 149 -7.38 -2.83 13.45
C CYS A 149 -8.73 -2.15 13.15
N GLU A 150 -9.86 -2.73 13.56
CA GLU A 150 -11.21 -2.20 13.31
C GLU A 150 -11.41 -0.78 13.83
N LEU A 151 -10.85 -0.46 15.00
CA LEU A 151 -10.91 0.90 15.56
C LEU A 151 -10.19 1.93 14.68
N PHE A 152 -9.03 1.55 14.13
CA PHE A 152 -8.30 2.44 13.21
C PHE A 152 -9.06 2.64 11.90
N PHE A 153 -9.76 1.61 11.42
CA PHE A 153 -10.59 1.75 10.22
C PHE A 153 -11.80 2.65 10.47
N SER A 154 -12.46 2.50 11.61
CA SER A 154 -13.59 3.36 11.99
C SER A 154 -13.17 4.83 12.12
N ALA A 155 -12.02 5.10 12.75
CA ALA A 155 -11.46 6.45 12.83
C ALA A 155 -11.13 7.02 11.44
N PHE A 156 -10.50 6.21 10.58
CA PHE A 156 -10.20 6.58 9.20
C PHE A 156 -11.45 6.97 8.39
N LEU A 157 -12.56 6.24 8.55
CA LEU A 157 -13.81 6.56 7.88
C LEU A 157 -14.41 7.88 8.40
N GLN A 158 -14.35 8.13 9.71
CA GLN A 158 -14.83 9.38 10.32
C GLN A 158 -14.00 10.57 9.82
N ASP A 159 -12.68 10.46 9.79
CA ASP A 159 -11.80 11.51 9.26
C ASP A 159 -12.08 11.79 7.77
N ALA A 160 -12.34 10.74 6.99
CA ALA A 160 -12.66 10.85 5.58
C ALA A 160 -14.02 11.51 5.32
N GLU A 161 -15.03 11.30 6.18
CA GLU A 161 -16.32 12.00 6.12
C GLU A 161 -16.19 13.50 6.39
N GLN A 162 -15.17 13.92 7.15
CA GLN A 162 -14.95 15.31 7.53
C GLN A 162 -13.91 16.02 6.64
N ALA A 163 -13.27 15.29 5.72
CA ALA A 163 -12.21 15.81 4.90
C ALA A 163 -12.72 16.85 3.89
N THR A 164 -12.12 18.06 3.93
CA THR A 164 -12.47 19.18 3.03
C THR A 164 -11.47 19.42 1.91
N ALA A 165 -10.29 18.78 1.96
CA ALA A 165 -9.20 19.02 1.00
C ALA A 165 -9.33 18.17 -0.27
N SER A 166 -9.18 18.80 -1.44
CA SER A 166 -9.35 18.16 -2.75
C SER A 166 -8.34 17.05 -3.09
N LEU A 167 -7.19 16.96 -2.41
CA LEU A 167 -6.16 15.94 -2.66
C LEU A 167 -6.37 14.63 -1.87
N VAL A 168 -7.21 14.65 -0.84
CA VAL A 168 -7.50 13.48 0.01
C VAL A 168 -8.37 12.42 -0.67
N PRO A 169 -9.33 12.76 -1.54
CA PRO A 169 -10.28 11.80 -2.10
C PRO A 169 -9.65 10.59 -2.76
N THR A 170 -8.63 10.79 -3.58
CA THR A 170 -7.99 9.69 -4.34
C THR A 170 -7.33 8.67 -3.41
N GLY A 171 -6.58 9.11 -2.40
CA GLY A 171 -5.92 8.21 -1.45
C GLY A 171 -6.93 7.43 -0.61
N VAL A 172 -8.01 8.08 -0.17
CA VAL A 172 -9.09 7.44 0.58
C VAL A 172 -9.78 6.38 -0.27
N LEU A 173 -10.19 6.71 -1.49
CA LEU A 173 -10.85 5.78 -2.39
C LEU A 173 -9.97 4.58 -2.76
N GLN A 174 -8.68 4.81 -3.00
CA GLN A 174 -7.72 3.72 -3.23
C GLN A 174 -7.61 2.80 -2.00
N THR A 175 -7.63 3.38 -0.78
CA THR A 175 -7.60 2.61 0.47
C THR A 175 -8.85 1.77 0.63
N LEU A 176 -10.04 2.33 0.37
CA LEU A 176 -11.30 1.58 0.40
C LEU A 176 -11.32 0.46 -0.64
N CYS A 177 -10.84 0.72 -1.86
CA CYS A 177 -10.69 -0.31 -2.89
C CYS A 177 -9.73 -1.45 -2.46
N ALA A 178 -8.63 -1.11 -1.79
CA ALA A 178 -7.67 -2.10 -1.29
C ALA A 178 -8.28 -2.91 -0.12
N PHE A 179 -9.01 -2.25 0.79
CA PHE A 179 -9.74 -2.88 1.89
C PHE A 179 -10.74 -3.91 1.39
N VAL A 180 -11.66 -3.51 0.51
CA VAL A 180 -12.72 -4.40 -0.02
C VAL A 180 -12.15 -5.63 -0.74
N LYS A 181 -10.96 -5.52 -1.35
CA LYS A 181 -10.28 -6.65 -2.00
C LYS A 181 -9.64 -7.63 -1.03
N GLN A 182 -9.44 -7.23 0.22
CA GLN A 182 -8.68 -7.99 1.21
C GLN A 182 -9.53 -8.45 2.41
N ALA A 183 -10.54 -7.66 2.79
CA ALA A 183 -11.37 -7.89 3.97
C ALA A 183 -12.41 -8.99 3.75
N ASP A 184 -12.80 -9.64 4.84
CA ASP A 184 -13.89 -10.60 4.85
C ASP A 184 -15.25 -9.92 4.61
N ALA A 185 -16.20 -10.69 4.10
CA ALA A 185 -17.54 -10.20 3.84
C ALA A 185 -18.28 -9.72 5.10
N SER A 186 -17.97 -10.26 6.29
CA SER A 186 -18.48 -9.82 7.58
C SER A 186 -18.03 -8.41 7.93
N LEU A 187 -16.71 -8.17 7.79
CA LEU A 187 -16.09 -6.88 8.07
C LEU A 187 -16.55 -5.80 7.07
N ILE A 188 -16.67 -6.16 5.79
CA ILE A 188 -17.23 -5.26 4.77
C ILE A 188 -18.66 -4.87 5.12
N ARG A 189 -19.52 -5.82 5.52
CA ARG A 189 -20.90 -5.55 5.89
C ARG A 189 -21.01 -4.66 7.13
N ALA A 190 -20.15 -4.87 8.13
CA ALA A 190 -20.13 -4.05 9.34
C ALA A 190 -19.86 -2.57 9.06
N HIS A 191 -19.05 -2.27 8.06
CA HIS A 191 -18.67 -0.90 7.71
C HIS A 191 -19.32 -0.37 6.43
N TYR A 192 -20.24 -1.11 5.82
CA TYR A 192 -20.82 -0.81 4.51
C TYR A 192 -21.44 0.59 4.45
N ASP A 193 -22.31 0.93 5.40
CA ASP A 193 -23.00 2.22 5.42
C ASP A 193 -22.03 3.39 5.63
N ALA A 194 -21.01 3.22 6.47
CA ALA A 194 -19.98 4.23 6.69
C ALA A 194 -19.16 4.45 5.41
N MET A 195 -18.75 3.39 4.73
CA MET A 195 -18.04 3.50 3.44
C MET A 195 -18.89 4.21 2.38
N LEU A 196 -20.20 3.92 2.31
CA LEU A 196 -21.10 4.62 1.38
C LEU A 196 -21.22 6.11 1.69
N ARG A 197 -21.30 6.49 2.97
CA ARG A 197 -21.32 7.92 3.35
C ARG A 197 -20.04 8.62 2.93
N VAL A 198 -18.87 8.01 3.19
CA VAL A 198 -17.58 8.53 2.73
C VAL A 198 -17.57 8.71 1.21
N ILE A 199 -17.98 7.71 0.44
CA ILE A 199 -18.01 7.79 -1.04
C ILE A 199 -18.96 8.91 -1.50
N ALA A 200 -20.14 9.01 -0.90
CA ALA A 200 -21.10 10.06 -1.21
C ALA A 200 -20.52 11.45 -0.91
N HIS A 201 -19.87 11.62 0.25
CA HIS A 201 -19.20 12.86 0.61
C HIS A 201 -18.09 13.23 -0.40
N LEU A 202 -17.21 12.29 -0.71
CA LEU A 202 -16.09 12.52 -1.64
C LEU A 202 -16.55 12.83 -3.07
N ARG A 203 -17.71 12.34 -3.49
CA ARG A 203 -18.32 12.72 -4.79
C ARG A 203 -18.68 14.20 -4.83
N THR A 204 -19.08 14.80 -3.73
CA THR A 204 -19.38 16.24 -3.68
C THR A 204 -18.11 17.10 -3.70
N VAL A 205 -17.00 16.56 -3.20
CA VAL A 205 -15.71 17.27 -3.16
C VAL A 205 -14.96 17.16 -4.50
N ASP A 206 -15.07 16.02 -5.19
CA ASP A 206 -14.37 15.79 -6.46
C ASP A 206 -15.21 14.93 -7.41
N THR A 207 -16.04 15.58 -8.23
CA THR A 207 -16.92 14.93 -9.21
C THR A 207 -16.19 14.26 -10.38
N ARG A 208 -14.87 14.48 -10.54
CA ARG A 208 -14.08 13.98 -11.67
C ARG A 208 -13.33 12.69 -11.37
N ASN A 209 -13.52 12.10 -10.20
CA ASN A 209 -12.70 10.96 -9.77
C ASN A 209 -13.24 9.62 -10.31
N MET A 210 -12.55 9.06 -11.30
CA MET A 210 -12.88 7.77 -11.95
C MET A 210 -12.94 6.58 -10.97
N LEU A 211 -12.26 6.66 -9.80
CA LEU A 211 -12.27 5.60 -8.79
C LEU A 211 -13.64 5.44 -8.11
N VAL A 212 -14.41 6.51 -8.02
CA VAL A 212 -15.79 6.46 -7.49
C VAL A 212 -16.65 5.52 -8.32
N LEU A 213 -16.55 5.59 -9.64
CA LEU A 213 -17.28 4.72 -10.56
C LEU A 213 -16.89 3.25 -10.38
N SER A 214 -15.60 2.98 -10.18
CA SER A 214 -15.10 1.61 -9.96
C SER A 214 -15.65 0.99 -8.66
N LEU A 215 -15.75 1.77 -7.58
CA LEU A 215 -16.33 1.31 -6.30
C LEU A 215 -17.84 1.05 -6.41
N ILE A 216 -18.58 1.88 -7.14
CA ILE A 216 -20.01 1.69 -7.36
C ILE A 216 -20.26 0.37 -8.10
N HIS A 217 -19.47 0.03 -9.12
CA HIS A 217 -19.60 -1.23 -9.84
C HIS A 217 -19.27 -2.47 -8.99
N ILE A 218 -18.36 -2.34 -8.00
CA ILE A 218 -18.06 -3.44 -7.07
C ILE A 218 -19.20 -3.67 -6.08
N SER A 219 -19.95 -2.63 -5.72
CA SER A 219 -21.04 -2.69 -4.73
C SER A 219 -22.40 -3.05 -5.34
N GLU A 220 -22.56 -2.98 -6.66
CA GLU A 220 -23.77 -3.49 -7.31
C GLU A 220 -23.80 -5.02 -7.26
N PRO A 221 -24.78 -5.66 -6.56
CA PRO A 221 -24.92 -7.09 -6.65
C PRO A 221 -25.24 -7.43 -8.11
N THR A 222 -24.44 -8.30 -8.70
CA THR A 222 -24.77 -8.90 -10.00
C THR A 222 -26.18 -9.49 -9.89
N ARG A 223 -27.15 -8.81 -10.45
CA ARG A 223 -28.52 -9.37 -10.57
C ARG A 223 -28.44 -10.62 -11.45
N PRO A 224 -29.08 -11.72 -11.01
CA PRO A 224 -29.13 -12.95 -11.79
C PRO A 224 -29.80 -12.77 -13.15
#